data_51bdcaf143e69fd39e33333fe96337b1
#
_entry.id   51bdcaf143e69fd39e33333fe96337b1
#
_cell.length_a   1.000
_cell.length_b   1.000
_cell.length_c   1.000
_cell.angle_alpha   90.00
_cell.angle_beta   90.00
_cell.angle_gamma   90.00
#
_symmetry.space_group_name_H-M   'P 1'
#
loop_
_entity.id
_entity.type
_entity.pdbx_description
1 polymer ?
#
loop_
_entity_poly.entity_id
_entity_poly.type
_entity_poly.pdbx_seq_one_letter_code
_entity_poly.pdbx_strand_id
1 'polypeptide(L)'
;FIPMGRPVPVPSGGSIARVSLSVWMRPKIWRLMEHEKFDVIHLHEPFASAVTLSALTFNYGDIPTKVGTYHTFNGSHLYKLFSSRILRRYSDLLHGQIAVSEPARAFISAHIPGDYKVIPNGIDVKKFSEASPFPRFSDGKTNILFLGRLEKRKGLKYLLAAYSDLKWEFPNTRLIVVGGGNLDAESMRILGERSPGDVILAGAVSEFDKCRYFASADIFCAPATGQESFGIVLLEAMASRTAIVASDIVGFSQVVHEGREALMFKSRNVQSLKESLVRLVNDKALRSRLGNSGRTRVEQYRWENIAAQLIDYYRILQTADSSKGLANVL
;
A
#
# COMPACT_ATOMS: atom_id res chain seq x y z
N PHE A 1 -3.74 -13.56 17.69
CA PHE A 1 -2.57 -12.66 17.56
C PHE A 1 -1.59 -12.89 18.71
N ILE A 2 -0.33 -13.21 18.40
CA ILE A 2 0.73 -13.45 19.40
C ILE A 2 1.81 -12.37 19.20
N PRO A 3 1.94 -11.40 20.10
CA PRO A 3 2.94 -10.34 19.96
C PRO A 3 4.35 -10.88 20.20
N MET A 4 5.26 -10.61 19.27
CA MET A 4 6.66 -11.04 19.33
C MET A 4 7.61 -9.84 19.29
N GLY A 5 8.29 -9.59 20.41
CA GLY A 5 9.29 -8.51 20.56
C GLY A 5 8.71 -7.11 20.61
N ARG A 6 9.61 -6.14 20.80
CA ARG A 6 9.27 -4.70 20.78
C ARG A 6 9.73 -4.12 19.44
N PRO A 7 8.84 -3.48 18.68
CA PRO A 7 9.23 -2.86 17.42
C PRO A 7 10.03 -1.58 17.69
N VAL A 8 11.14 -1.42 16.97
CA VAL A 8 11.93 -0.19 16.95
C VAL A 8 11.73 0.54 15.61
N PRO A 9 11.73 1.87 15.60
CA PRO A 9 11.60 2.64 14.37
C PRO A 9 12.90 2.59 13.56
N VAL A 10 12.83 2.17 12.30
CA VAL A 10 13.96 2.11 11.37
C VAL A 10 13.60 2.90 10.12
N PRO A 11 14.41 3.90 9.70
CA PRO A 11 14.20 4.60 8.45
C PRO A 11 14.28 3.64 7.25
N SER A 12 13.26 3.64 6.39
CA SER A 12 13.21 2.79 5.21
C SER A 12 12.43 3.47 4.08
N GLY A 13 13.04 3.65 2.93
CA GLY A 13 12.38 4.16 1.73
C GLY A 13 11.65 5.51 1.88
N GLY A 14 12.21 6.45 2.66
CA GLY A 14 11.58 7.76 2.95
C GLY A 14 10.43 7.69 3.95
N SER A 15 10.32 6.59 4.68
CA SER A 15 9.34 6.29 5.70
C SER A 15 10.01 5.69 6.94
N ILE A 16 9.25 5.49 8.01
CA ILE A 16 9.70 4.79 9.21
C ILE A 16 8.99 3.44 9.28
N ALA A 17 9.76 2.36 9.13
CA ALA A 17 9.31 0.99 9.38
C ALA A 17 9.47 0.67 10.88
N ARG A 18 8.53 -0.05 11.45
CA ARG A 18 8.62 -0.55 12.82
C ARG A 18 8.95 -2.04 12.78
N VAL A 19 10.20 -2.39 13.11
CA VAL A 19 10.70 -3.77 13.01
C VAL A 19 11.28 -4.25 14.33
N SER A 20 11.11 -5.53 14.63
CA SER A 20 11.77 -6.15 15.78
C SER A 20 13.16 -6.65 15.37
N LEU A 21 14.20 -6.13 16.03
CA LEU A 21 15.59 -6.50 15.77
C LEU A 21 16.15 -7.46 16.85
N SER A 22 15.33 -7.87 17.82
CA SER A 22 15.77 -8.70 18.95
C SER A 22 15.96 -10.16 18.53
N VAL A 23 17.20 -10.61 18.44
CA VAL A 23 17.57 -12.01 18.18
C VAL A 23 17.20 -12.95 19.34
N TRP A 24 17.00 -12.43 20.54
CA TRP A 24 16.59 -13.17 21.73
C TRP A 24 15.17 -13.75 21.62
N MET A 25 14.40 -13.34 20.62
CA MET A 25 13.08 -13.87 20.34
C MET A 25 13.11 -15.26 19.67
N ARG A 26 14.25 -15.66 19.10
CA ARG A 26 14.38 -16.90 18.33
C ARG A 26 13.91 -18.16 19.10
N PRO A 27 14.31 -18.41 20.36
CA PRO A 27 13.83 -19.59 21.08
C PRO A 27 12.32 -19.58 21.32
N LYS A 28 11.72 -18.40 21.54
CA LYS A 28 10.26 -18.29 21.72
C LYS A 28 9.51 -18.58 20.43
N ILE A 29 10.00 -18.07 19.30
CA ILE A 29 9.42 -18.31 17.98
C ILE A 29 9.51 -19.79 17.63
N TRP A 30 10.66 -20.41 17.87
CA TRP A 30 10.87 -21.82 17.57
C TRP A 30 9.97 -22.74 18.41
N ARG A 31 9.86 -22.50 19.73
CA ARG A 31 8.92 -23.25 20.60
C ARG A 31 7.48 -23.13 20.13
N LEU A 32 7.06 -21.93 19.70
CA LEU A 32 5.72 -21.73 19.13
C LEU A 32 5.52 -22.58 17.87
N MET A 33 6.49 -22.58 16.96
CA MET A 33 6.40 -23.35 15.71
C MET A 33 6.42 -24.86 15.95
N GLU A 34 7.21 -25.34 16.91
CA GLU A 34 7.23 -26.74 17.33
C GLU A 34 5.90 -27.18 17.94
N HIS A 35 5.27 -26.30 18.72
CA HIS A 35 4.00 -26.58 19.38
C HIS A 35 2.83 -26.59 18.38
N GLU A 36 2.74 -25.56 17.53
CA GLU A 36 1.59 -25.36 16.62
C GLU A 36 1.66 -26.23 15.36
N LYS A 37 2.85 -26.71 14.96
CA LYS A 37 3.07 -27.57 13.79
C LYS A 37 2.40 -27.07 12.51
N PHE A 38 2.70 -25.82 12.15
CA PHE A 38 2.11 -25.17 10.97
C PHE A 38 2.47 -25.89 9.67
N ASP A 39 1.50 -26.09 8.79
CA ASP A 39 1.70 -26.61 7.42
C ASP A 39 2.37 -25.58 6.52
N VAL A 40 2.09 -24.30 6.74
CA VAL A 40 2.63 -23.17 5.97
C VAL A 40 3.10 -22.06 6.90
N ILE A 41 4.28 -21.53 6.62
CA ILE A 41 4.82 -20.32 7.25
C ILE A 41 4.91 -19.24 6.18
N HIS A 42 4.04 -18.24 6.27
CA HIS A 42 4.04 -17.10 5.34
C HIS A 42 4.69 -15.88 5.99
N LEU A 43 5.77 -15.38 5.39
CA LEU A 43 6.59 -14.29 5.90
C LEU A 43 6.43 -13.05 5.02
N HIS A 44 5.99 -11.94 5.62
CA HIS A 44 6.00 -10.64 4.95
C HIS A 44 7.33 -9.94 5.18
N GLU A 45 7.99 -9.51 4.09
CA GLU A 45 9.36 -8.98 4.10
C GLU A 45 10.33 -9.92 4.84
N PRO A 46 10.58 -11.13 4.32
CA PRO A 46 11.23 -12.24 5.06
C PRO A 46 12.58 -11.91 5.67
N PHE A 47 13.27 -10.88 5.17
CA PHE A 47 14.60 -10.48 5.63
C PHE A 47 14.61 -9.19 6.46
N ALA A 48 13.45 -8.57 6.72
CA ALA A 48 13.38 -7.24 7.32
C ALA A 48 13.49 -7.24 8.85
N SER A 49 13.23 -8.36 9.53
CA SER A 49 13.20 -8.41 10.99
C SER A 49 13.82 -9.68 11.57
N ALA A 50 14.24 -9.60 12.85
CA ALA A 50 14.71 -10.79 13.56
C ALA A 50 13.60 -11.84 13.73
N VAL A 51 12.33 -11.42 13.79
CA VAL A 51 11.18 -12.33 13.87
C VAL A 51 11.05 -13.15 12.59
N THR A 52 11.02 -12.49 11.42
CA THR A 52 10.89 -13.18 10.14
C THR A 52 12.09 -14.05 9.82
N LEU A 53 13.33 -13.58 10.12
CA LEU A 53 14.54 -14.39 9.96
C LEU A 53 14.56 -15.60 10.88
N SER A 54 14.08 -15.49 12.14
CA SER A 54 13.99 -16.62 13.07
C SER A 54 13.00 -17.66 12.61
N ALA A 55 11.86 -17.23 12.06
CA ALA A 55 10.86 -18.12 11.50
C ALA A 55 11.35 -18.79 10.21
N LEU A 56 12.03 -18.04 9.34
CA LEU A 56 12.61 -18.55 8.10
C LEU A 56 13.65 -19.65 8.36
N THR A 57 14.51 -19.48 9.39
CA THR A 57 15.58 -20.43 9.74
C THR A 57 15.11 -21.57 10.63
N PHE A 58 13.82 -21.61 10.99
CA PHE A 58 13.25 -22.74 11.73
C PHE A 58 13.18 -23.96 10.83
N ASN A 59 13.61 -25.11 11.38
CA ASN A 59 13.57 -26.41 10.70
C ASN A 59 13.06 -27.46 11.69
N TYR A 60 12.04 -28.18 11.32
CA TYR A 60 11.44 -29.23 12.14
C TYR A 60 10.88 -30.31 11.23
N GLY A 61 11.34 -31.58 11.40
CA GLY A 61 10.82 -32.80 10.76
C GLY A 61 10.33 -32.61 9.32
N ASP A 62 9.05 -32.87 9.12
CA ASP A 62 8.36 -32.52 7.86
C ASP A 62 8.24 -31.01 7.78
N ILE A 63 9.03 -30.44 6.92
CA ILE A 63 9.30 -29.00 6.82
C ILE A 63 8.04 -28.26 6.43
N PRO A 64 7.56 -27.25 7.23
CA PRO A 64 6.44 -26.43 6.78
C PRO A 64 6.81 -25.69 5.50
N THR A 65 5.88 -25.60 4.57
CA THR A 65 6.07 -24.81 3.33
C THR A 65 6.30 -23.35 3.69
N LYS A 66 7.45 -22.81 3.33
CA LYS A 66 7.83 -21.41 3.62
C LYS A 66 7.61 -20.52 2.42
N VAL A 67 6.83 -19.46 2.58
CA VAL A 67 6.52 -18.50 1.53
C VAL A 67 6.93 -17.09 1.98
N GLY A 68 7.58 -16.36 1.10
CA GLY A 68 7.96 -14.97 1.35
C GLY A 68 7.18 -13.99 0.47
N THR A 69 6.55 -12.96 1.04
CA THR A 69 5.94 -11.86 0.28
C THR A 69 6.74 -10.58 0.43
N TYR A 70 7.02 -9.95 -0.69
CA TYR A 70 7.78 -8.70 -0.79
C TYR A 70 6.86 -7.55 -1.18
N HIS A 71 6.86 -6.51 -0.34
CA HIS A 71 6.05 -5.29 -0.50
C HIS A 71 6.89 -4.09 -0.94
N THR A 72 8.22 -4.18 -0.80
CA THR A 72 9.13 -3.06 -0.99
C THR A 72 9.32 -2.76 -2.48
N PHE A 73 9.22 -1.48 -2.82
CA PHE A 73 9.63 -0.93 -4.10
C PHE A 73 10.53 0.27 -3.85
N ASN A 74 11.77 0.19 -4.28
CA ASN A 74 12.80 1.23 -4.23
C ASN A 74 13.03 1.87 -2.83
N GLY A 75 14.28 1.86 -2.37
CA GLY A 75 14.69 2.59 -1.15
C GLY A 75 14.97 1.75 0.09
N SER A 76 14.86 0.43 0.05
CA SER A 76 15.34 -0.40 1.16
C SER A 76 16.87 -0.50 1.12
N HIS A 77 17.55 0.20 2.05
CA HIS A 77 19.00 0.09 2.23
C HIS A 77 19.43 -1.33 2.63
N LEU A 78 18.53 -2.15 3.19
CA LEU A 78 18.79 -3.53 3.57
C LEU A 78 19.25 -4.38 2.38
N TYR A 79 18.57 -4.30 1.24
CA TYR A 79 18.93 -5.05 0.04
C TYR A 79 20.24 -4.57 -0.61
N LYS A 80 20.65 -3.32 -0.33
CA LYS A 80 21.93 -2.76 -0.79
C LYS A 80 23.09 -3.09 0.15
N LEU A 81 22.81 -3.26 1.46
CA LEU A 81 23.81 -3.47 2.50
C LEU A 81 24.27 -4.93 2.59
N PHE A 82 23.36 -5.88 2.38
CA PHE A 82 23.70 -7.29 2.43
C PHE A 82 24.19 -7.75 1.05
N SER A 83 25.32 -8.45 1.02
CA SER A 83 25.81 -9.04 -0.22
C SER A 83 24.73 -9.97 -0.81
N SER A 84 24.59 -9.97 -2.14
CA SER A 84 23.64 -10.82 -2.86
C SER A 84 23.77 -12.31 -2.49
N ARG A 85 24.97 -12.77 -2.09
CA ARG A 85 25.22 -14.15 -1.63
C ARG A 85 24.49 -14.49 -0.31
N ILE A 86 24.52 -13.56 0.67
CA ILE A 86 23.86 -13.78 1.97
C ILE A 86 22.34 -13.81 1.78
N LEU A 87 21.80 -12.83 1.07
CA LEU A 87 20.36 -12.78 0.78
C LEU A 87 19.89 -14.00 0.00
N ARG A 88 20.68 -14.45 -0.97
CA ARG A 88 20.39 -15.65 -1.76
C ARG A 88 20.32 -16.90 -0.88
N ARG A 89 21.30 -17.10 0.01
CA ARG A 89 21.29 -18.24 0.95
C ARG A 89 20.02 -18.30 1.82
N TYR A 90 19.52 -17.14 2.25
CA TYR A 90 18.24 -17.09 3.00
C TYR A 90 17.03 -17.24 2.08
N SER A 91 17.11 -16.72 0.87
CA SER A 91 16.05 -16.89 -0.14
C SER A 91 15.87 -18.36 -0.54
N ASP A 92 16.96 -19.13 -0.60
CA ASP A 92 16.95 -20.57 -0.90
C ASP A 92 16.22 -21.41 0.18
N LEU A 93 15.92 -20.82 1.35
CA LEU A 93 15.08 -21.44 2.38
C LEU A 93 13.58 -21.25 2.13
N LEU A 94 13.20 -20.43 1.16
CA LEU A 94 11.80 -20.22 0.77
C LEU A 94 11.41 -21.23 -0.32
N HIS A 95 10.27 -21.89 -0.15
CA HIS A 95 9.69 -22.79 -1.16
C HIS A 95 8.96 -21.99 -2.25
N GLY A 96 8.46 -20.78 -1.89
CA GLY A 96 7.79 -19.89 -2.82
C GLY A 96 7.99 -18.41 -2.47
N GLN A 97 7.95 -17.57 -3.51
CA GLN A 97 8.15 -16.15 -3.40
C GLN A 97 7.03 -15.38 -4.10
N ILE A 98 6.51 -14.36 -3.42
CA ILE A 98 5.41 -13.51 -3.89
C ILE A 98 5.87 -12.06 -3.91
N ALA A 99 5.53 -11.33 -4.96
CA ALA A 99 5.62 -9.88 -5.00
C ALA A 99 4.21 -9.29 -5.11
N VAL A 100 3.94 -8.19 -4.40
CA VAL A 100 2.58 -7.59 -4.41
C VAL A 100 2.26 -6.81 -5.68
N SER A 101 3.23 -6.63 -6.57
CA SER A 101 3.06 -5.92 -7.85
C SER A 101 4.24 -6.18 -8.77
N GLU A 102 4.08 -5.88 -10.06
CA GLU A 102 5.20 -5.94 -11.02
C GLU A 102 6.37 -5.01 -10.64
N PRO A 103 6.16 -3.76 -10.17
CA PRO A 103 7.26 -2.94 -9.66
C PRO A 103 8.00 -3.57 -8.48
N ALA A 104 7.26 -4.17 -7.52
CA ALA A 104 7.88 -4.87 -6.40
C ALA A 104 8.65 -6.12 -6.87
N ARG A 105 8.10 -6.87 -7.83
CA ARG A 105 8.77 -8.01 -8.48
C ARG A 105 10.06 -7.58 -9.16
N ALA A 106 10.01 -6.57 -10.01
CA ALA A 106 11.18 -6.05 -10.72
C ALA A 106 12.27 -5.57 -9.75
N PHE A 107 11.87 -4.89 -8.67
CA PHE A 107 12.80 -4.43 -7.65
C PHE A 107 13.49 -5.60 -6.93
N ILE A 108 12.71 -6.57 -6.43
CA ILE A 108 13.30 -7.67 -5.65
C ILE A 108 14.13 -8.61 -6.53
N SER A 109 13.68 -8.91 -7.75
CA SER A 109 14.41 -9.77 -8.69
C SER A 109 15.79 -9.20 -9.06
N ALA A 110 15.94 -7.87 -9.09
CA ALA A 110 17.24 -7.23 -9.32
C ALA A 110 18.25 -7.44 -8.18
N HIS A 111 17.77 -7.75 -6.97
CA HIS A 111 18.61 -7.96 -5.79
C HIS A 111 18.73 -9.46 -5.45
N ILE A 112 17.67 -10.21 -5.62
CA ILE A 112 17.59 -11.64 -5.34
C ILE A 112 16.94 -12.31 -6.56
N PRO A 113 17.72 -12.84 -7.49
CA PRO A 113 17.19 -13.57 -8.63
C PRO A 113 16.38 -14.77 -8.17
N GLY A 114 15.18 -14.96 -8.74
CA GLY A 114 14.26 -16.04 -8.39
C GLY A 114 12.97 -15.97 -9.18
N ASP A 115 12.10 -16.95 -8.98
CA ASP A 115 10.75 -16.96 -9.55
C ASP A 115 9.76 -16.38 -8.54
N TYR A 116 9.07 -15.30 -8.96
CA TYR A 116 8.16 -14.53 -8.12
C TYR A 116 6.75 -14.56 -8.69
N LYS A 117 5.82 -15.17 -7.96
CA LYS A 117 4.39 -15.05 -8.26
C LYS A 117 3.91 -13.64 -7.91
N VAL A 118 3.21 -12.98 -8.81
CA VAL A 118 2.57 -11.70 -8.48
C VAL A 118 1.18 -11.98 -7.91
N ILE A 119 1.00 -11.66 -6.62
CA ILE A 119 -0.29 -11.73 -5.93
C ILE A 119 -0.48 -10.38 -5.23
N PRO A 120 -1.47 -9.57 -5.65
CA PRO A 120 -1.63 -8.22 -5.13
C PRO A 120 -2.14 -8.18 -3.69
N ASN A 121 -2.08 -6.99 -3.08
CA ASN A 121 -2.74 -6.76 -1.79
C ASN A 121 -4.26 -6.82 -1.95
N GLY A 122 -4.93 -7.39 -0.95
CA GLY A 122 -6.37 -7.40 -0.85
C GLY A 122 -6.94 -6.17 -0.13
N ILE A 123 -8.25 -6.00 -0.24
CA ILE A 123 -9.03 -4.98 0.46
C ILE A 123 -10.37 -5.53 0.92
N ASP A 124 -10.85 -5.04 2.06
CA ASP A 124 -12.23 -5.24 2.50
C ASP A 124 -13.13 -4.21 1.80
N VAL A 125 -13.64 -4.60 0.63
CA VAL A 125 -14.48 -3.74 -0.20
C VAL A 125 -15.77 -3.35 0.53
N LYS A 126 -16.35 -4.27 1.30
CA LYS A 126 -17.60 -4.05 2.02
C LYS A 126 -17.47 -2.94 3.05
N LYS A 127 -16.38 -2.96 3.82
CA LYS A 127 -16.06 -1.96 4.83
C LYS A 127 -16.09 -0.53 4.28
N PHE A 128 -15.57 -0.30 3.07
CA PHE A 128 -15.53 1.01 2.44
C PHE A 128 -16.86 1.36 1.73
N SER A 129 -17.50 0.40 1.08
CA SER A 129 -18.73 0.64 0.31
C SER A 129 -19.97 0.90 1.16
N GLU A 130 -19.99 0.42 2.41
CA GLU A 130 -21.10 0.58 3.36
C GLU A 130 -20.87 1.71 4.36
N ALA A 131 -19.74 2.39 4.30
CA ALA A 131 -19.43 3.47 5.22
C ALA A 131 -20.35 4.69 4.99
N SER A 132 -20.89 5.23 6.08
CA SER A 132 -21.71 6.45 6.04
C SER A 132 -20.83 7.69 6.07
N PRO A 133 -21.12 8.71 5.22
CA PRO A 133 -20.35 9.96 5.22
C PRO A 133 -20.51 10.74 6.53
N PHE A 134 -19.60 11.67 6.78
CA PHE A 134 -19.76 12.62 7.87
C PHE A 134 -20.79 13.70 7.49
N PRO A 135 -21.88 13.92 8.27
CA PRO A 135 -22.91 14.92 7.95
C PRO A 135 -22.36 16.34 7.73
N ARG A 136 -21.29 16.70 8.43
CA ARG A 136 -20.62 18.01 8.31
C ARG A 136 -20.02 18.28 6.92
N PHE A 137 -19.89 17.27 6.08
CA PHE A 137 -19.37 17.39 4.71
C PHE A 137 -20.45 17.29 3.63
N SER A 138 -21.72 17.22 4.04
CA SER A 138 -22.88 17.18 3.14
C SER A 138 -23.52 18.58 2.97
N ASP A 139 -22.68 19.60 2.84
CA ASP A 139 -23.07 21.02 2.78
C ASP A 139 -23.04 21.61 1.36
N GLY A 140 -22.95 20.76 0.35
CA GLY A 140 -22.95 21.15 -1.07
C GLY A 140 -21.59 21.54 -1.64
N LYS A 141 -20.53 21.53 -0.83
CA LYS A 141 -19.17 21.72 -1.34
C LYS A 141 -18.64 20.45 -1.96
N THR A 142 -17.80 20.57 -3.01
CA THR A 142 -17.04 19.46 -3.56
C THR A 142 -15.87 19.13 -2.64
N ASN A 143 -15.88 17.95 -2.02
CA ASN A 143 -14.88 17.49 -1.08
C ASN A 143 -13.74 16.78 -1.80
N ILE A 144 -12.54 17.34 -1.75
CA ILE A 144 -11.29 16.75 -2.25
C ILE A 144 -10.57 16.13 -1.05
N LEU A 145 -10.32 14.82 -1.08
CA LEU A 145 -9.65 14.07 -0.02
C LEU A 145 -8.21 13.75 -0.38
N PHE A 146 -7.29 14.05 0.51
CA PHE A 146 -5.97 13.46 0.58
C PHE A 146 -5.92 12.51 1.78
N LEU A 147 -5.39 11.30 1.59
CA LEU A 147 -5.19 10.36 2.68
C LEU A 147 -3.81 9.70 2.60
N GLY A 148 -3.02 9.84 3.67
CA GLY A 148 -1.70 9.25 3.78
C GLY A 148 -0.86 9.91 4.85
N ARG A 149 0.24 9.26 5.25
CA ARG A 149 1.20 9.88 6.17
C ARG A 149 1.75 11.18 5.56
N LEU A 150 1.97 12.18 6.39
CA LEU A 150 2.48 13.49 5.95
C LEU A 150 3.99 13.43 5.67
N GLU A 151 4.37 12.56 4.73
CA GLU A 151 5.74 12.34 4.25
C GLU A 151 5.95 13.05 2.91
N LYS A 152 7.15 13.59 2.67
CA LYS A 152 7.47 14.31 1.41
C LYS A 152 7.11 13.54 0.15
N ARG A 153 7.33 12.20 0.16
CA ARG A 153 7.03 11.33 -0.99
C ARG A 153 5.54 11.22 -1.30
N LYS A 154 4.65 11.49 -0.35
CA LYS A 154 3.18 11.50 -0.56
C LYS A 154 2.70 12.74 -1.31
N GLY A 155 3.54 13.76 -1.46
CA GLY A 155 3.34 14.85 -2.39
C GLY A 155 2.27 15.87 -2.01
N LEU A 156 1.87 15.94 -0.72
CA LEU A 156 0.82 16.86 -0.25
C LEU A 156 1.07 18.31 -0.69
N LYS A 157 2.32 18.77 -0.69
CA LYS A 157 2.68 20.13 -1.11
C LYS A 157 2.20 20.47 -2.54
N TYR A 158 2.25 19.50 -3.47
CA TYR A 158 1.76 19.72 -4.84
C TYR A 158 0.25 19.87 -4.88
N LEU A 159 -0.46 19.09 -4.04
CA LEU A 159 -1.90 19.22 -3.91
C LEU A 159 -2.30 20.56 -3.27
N LEU A 160 -1.61 20.97 -2.21
CA LEU A 160 -1.86 22.27 -1.57
C LEU A 160 -1.65 23.43 -2.54
N ALA A 161 -0.58 23.40 -3.35
CA ALA A 161 -0.34 24.41 -4.38
C ALA A 161 -1.44 24.43 -5.46
N ALA A 162 -1.79 23.24 -6.00
CA ALA A 162 -2.85 23.13 -7.00
C ALA A 162 -4.23 23.53 -6.44
N TYR A 163 -4.52 23.15 -5.19
CA TYR A 163 -5.77 23.52 -4.53
C TYR A 163 -5.85 25.01 -4.23
N SER A 164 -4.76 25.67 -3.86
CA SER A 164 -4.75 27.12 -3.66
C SER A 164 -5.19 27.87 -4.91
N ASP A 165 -4.67 27.47 -6.08
CA ASP A 165 -5.06 28.09 -7.36
C ASP A 165 -6.49 27.69 -7.77
N LEU A 166 -6.89 26.43 -7.52
CA LEU A 166 -8.24 25.93 -7.81
C LEU A 166 -9.30 26.62 -6.96
N LYS A 167 -9.04 26.89 -5.69
CA LYS A 167 -9.98 27.50 -4.74
C LYS A 167 -10.46 28.88 -5.16
N TRP A 168 -9.61 29.68 -5.82
CA TRP A 168 -9.98 30.98 -6.38
C TRP A 168 -11.01 30.86 -7.50
N GLU A 169 -10.89 29.85 -8.36
CA GLU A 169 -11.81 29.63 -9.48
C GLU A 169 -13.08 28.89 -9.03
N PHE A 170 -12.96 28.01 -8.01
CA PHE A 170 -14.03 27.14 -7.52
C PHE A 170 -14.20 27.29 -6.00
N PRO A 171 -14.82 28.38 -5.53
CA PRO A 171 -14.96 28.68 -4.10
C PRO A 171 -15.77 27.61 -3.32
N ASN A 172 -16.64 26.85 -3.98
CA ASN A 172 -17.42 25.78 -3.38
C ASN A 172 -16.67 24.43 -3.34
N THR A 173 -15.36 24.45 -3.16
CA THR A 173 -14.53 23.26 -2.93
C THR A 173 -13.97 23.24 -1.52
N ARG A 174 -13.63 22.05 -1.03
CA ARG A 174 -12.98 21.83 0.27
C ARG A 174 -11.89 20.81 0.10
N LEU A 175 -10.71 21.04 0.73
CA LEU A 175 -9.64 20.06 0.85
C LEU A 175 -9.63 19.45 2.24
N ILE A 176 -9.75 18.11 2.31
CA ILE A 176 -9.66 17.35 3.54
C ILE A 176 -8.36 16.55 3.51
N VAL A 177 -7.49 16.81 4.48
CA VAL A 177 -6.17 16.15 4.63
C VAL A 177 -6.24 15.22 5.82
N VAL A 178 -6.15 13.91 5.57
CA VAL A 178 -6.19 12.87 6.59
C VAL A 178 -4.84 12.17 6.64
N GLY A 179 -4.22 12.12 7.81
CA GLY A 179 -2.99 11.38 8.05
C GLY A 179 -2.15 11.92 9.18
N GLY A 180 -1.40 11.04 9.80
CA GLY A 180 -0.45 11.40 10.85
C GLY A 180 0.90 11.87 10.29
N GLY A 181 1.65 12.56 11.13
CA GLY A 181 2.94 13.15 10.81
C GLY A 181 2.92 14.67 10.87
N ASN A 182 4.05 15.28 10.53
CA ASN A 182 4.18 16.73 10.49
C ASN A 182 4.20 17.21 9.04
N LEU A 183 3.56 18.34 8.78
CA LEU A 183 3.69 19.03 7.51
C LEU A 183 5.16 19.43 7.28
N ASP A 184 5.63 19.27 6.05
CA ASP A 184 6.94 19.80 5.68
C ASP A 184 6.90 21.34 5.57
N ALA A 185 8.08 21.97 5.61
CA ALA A 185 8.22 23.43 5.61
C ALA A 185 7.53 24.08 4.40
N GLU A 186 7.56 23.43 3.24
CA GLU A 186 6.93 23.95 2.02
C GLU A 186 5.40 23.88 2.09
N SER A 187 4.84 22.77 2.60
CA SER A 187 3.41 22.65 2.87
C SER A 187 2.93 23.70 3.88
N MET A 188 3.68 23.93 4.96
CA MET A 188 3.36 24.98 5.93
C MET A 188 3.43 26.37 5.30
N ARG A 189 4.43 26.64 4.49
CA ARG A 189 4.57 27.91 3.77
C ARG A 189 3.37 28.17 2.84
N ILE A 190 2.96 27.18 2.05
CA ILE A 190 1.80 27.33 1.15
C ILE A 190 0.53 27.64 1.94
N LEU A 191 0.29 26.93 3.06
CA LEU A 191 -0.87 27.18 3.91
C LEU A 191 -0.83 28.59 4.54
N GLY A 192 0.34 29.07 4.98
CA GLY A 192 0.50 30.38 5.59
C GLY A 192 0.41 31.52 4.57
N GLU A 193 1.16 31.46 3.47
CA GLU A 193 1.27 32.54 2.50
C GLU A 193 0.05 32.65 1.56
N ARG A 194 -0.45 31.50 1.07
CA ARG A 194 -1.59 31.48 0.15
C ARG A 194 -2.94 31.41 0.84
N SER A 195 -2.95 30.99 2.13
CA SER A 195 -4.16 30.86 2.97
C SER A 195 -5.37 30.28 2.22
N PRO A 196 -5.24 29.15 1.54
CA PRO A 196 -6.37 28.58 0.82
C PRO A 196 -7.50 28.27 1.82
N GLY A 197 -8.66 28.88 1.64
CA GLY A 197 -9.80 28.63 2.50
C GLY A 197 -10.25 27.16 2.46
N ASP A 198 -11.01 26.74 3.46
CA ASP A 198 -11.60 25.40 3.53
C ASP A 198 -10.61 24.22 3.43
N VAL A 199 -9.42 24.35 4.05
CA VAL A 199 -8.49 23.23 4.26
C VAL A 199 -8.69 22.68 5.66
N ILE A 200 -9.04 21.39 5.76
CA ILE A 200 -9.24 20.68 7.02
C ILE A 200 -8.09 19.70 7.23
N LEU A 201 -7.29 19.91 8.27
CA LEU A 201 -6.24 18.97 8.70
C LEU A 201 -6.82 18.06 9.78
N ALA A 202 -7.24 16.85 9.42
CA ALA A 202 -7.89 15.93 10.33
C ALA A 202 -6.92 15.13 11.21
N GLY A 203 -5.62 15.13 10.89
CA GLY A 203 -4.63 14.34 11.61
C GLY A 203 -4.78 12.83 11.38
N ALA A 204 -4.22 12.03 12.27
CA ALA A 204 -4.38 10.58 12.24
C ALA A 204 -5.79 10.21 12.73
N VAL A 205 -6.44 9.30 12.02
CA VAL A 205 -7.81 8.89 12.30
C VAL A 205 -7.91 7.37 12.48
N SER A 206 -9.02 6.90 13.06
CA SER A 206 -9.32 5.47 13.16
C SER A 206 -9.58 4.86 11.77
N GLU A 207 -9.45 3.53 11.68
CA GLU A 207 -9.84 2.79 10.46
C GLU A 207 -11.33 2.98 10.12
N PHE A 208 -12.18 3.10 11.13
CA PHE A 208 -13.61 3.37 10.95
C PHE A 208 -13.84 4.76 10.35
N ASP A 209 -13.21 5.79 10.91
CA ASP A 209 -13.34 7.16 10.40
C ASP A 209 -12.71 7.31 9.01
N LYS A 210 -11.63 6.58 8.72
CA LYS A 210 -11.02 6.56 7.38
C LYS A 210 -12.05 6.19 6.30
N CYS A 211 -12.84 5.15 6.52
CA CYS A 211 -13.89 4.76 5.59
C CYS A 211 -14.93 5.87 5.41
N ARG A 212 -15.30 6.56 6.49
CA ARG A 212 -16.24 7.69 6.46
C ARG A 212 -15.69 8.90 5.71
N TYR A 213 -14.37 9.17 5.81
CA TYR A 213 -13.74 10.23 5.00
C TYR A 213 -13.80 9.90 3.51
N PHE A 214 -13.55 8.67 3.11
CA PHE A 214 -13.73 8.25 1.72
C PHE A 214 -15.19 8.38 1.28
N ALA A 215 -16.15 7.94 2.09
CA ALA A 215 -17.58 8.08 1.81
C ALA A 215 -18.04 9.56 1.72
N SER A 216 -17.31 10.49 2.35
CA SER A 216 -17.57 11.92 2.30
C SER A 216 -16.91 12.63 1.12
N ALA A 217 -16.02 11.96 0.40
CA ALA A 217 -15.21 12.57 -0.65
C ALA A 217 -15.87 12.45 -2.02
N ASP A 218 -15.89 13.53 -2.78
CA ASP A 218 -16.24 13.55 -4.21
C ASP A 218 -15.04 13.15 -5.08
N ILE A 219 -13.85 13.57 -4.66
CA ILE A 219 -12.58 13.37 -5.38
C ILE A 219 -11.53 12.91 -4.36
N PHE A 220 -10.86 11.80 -4.65
CA PHE A 220 -9.66 11.39 -3.93
C PHE A 220 -8.42 11.77 -4.73
N CYS A 221 -7.48 12.47 -4.10
CA CYS A 221 -6.22 12.86 -4.73
C CYS A 221 -5.03 12.11 -4.12
N ALA A 222 -4.29 11.38 -4.95
CA ALA A 222 -3.08 10.65 -4.62
C ALA A 222 -1.85 11.25 -5.32
N PRO A 223 -1.25 12.35 -4.79
CA PRO A 223 -0.19 13.09 -5.48
C PRO A 223 1.22 12.57 -5.16
N ALA A 224 1.38 11.28 -4.88
CA ALA A 224 2.66 10.69 -4.53
C ALA A 224 3.73 10.94 -5.63
N THR A 225 4.97 11.14 -5.19
CA THR A 225 6.09 11.47 -6.09
C THR A 225 6.95 10.27 -6.47
N GLY A 226 6.59 9.08 -5.98
CA GLY A 226 7.31 7.82 -6.18
C GLY A 226 7.31 6.95 -4.92
N GLN A 227 8.05 5.83 -4.96
CA GLN A 227 8.22 4.89 -3.85
C GLN A 227 6.91 4.26 -3.33
N GLU A 228 5.92 4.13 -4.22
CA GLU A 228 4.72 3.34 -3.98
C GLU A 228 4.83 2.04 -4.79
N SER A 229 4.73 0.92 -4.10
CA SER A 229 4.80 -0.40 -4.75
C SER A 229 3.48 -0.81 -5.38
N PHE A 230 2.35 -0.37 -4.81
CA PHE A 230 1.03 -0.79 -5.22
C PHE A 230 -0.03 0.32 -5.11
N GLY A 231 -0.15 0.98 -3.96
CA GLY A 231 -1.12 2.06 -3.75
C GLY A 231 -2.47 1.55 -3.21
N ILE A 232 -2.48 0.91 -2.05
CA ILE A 232 -3.70 0.42 -1.38
C ILE A 232 -4.76 1.52 -1.25
N VAL A 233 -4.35 2.77 -1.04
CA VAL A 233 -5.28 3.92 -0.95
C VAL A 233 -6.14 4.13 -2.19
N LEU A 234 -5.66 3.70 -3.37
CA LEU A 234 -6.45 3.72 -4.61
C LEU A 234 -7.55 2.66 -4.57
N LEU A 235 -7.27 1.47 -4.00
CA LEU A 235 -8.31 0.45 -3.79
C LEU A 235 -9.37 0.94 -2.81
N GLU A 236 -8.97 1.65 -1.75
CA GLU A 236 -9.87 2.24 -0.76
C GLU A 236 -10.80 3.27 -1.42
N ALA A 237 -10.28 4.14 -2.27
CA ALA A 237 -11.04 5.10 -3.05
C ALA A 237 -12.01 4.41 -4.04
N MET A 238 -11.52 3.40 -4.77
CA MET A 238 -12.36 2.60 -5.69
C MET A 238 -13.49 1.88 -4.96
N ALA A 239 -13.21 1.29 -3.78
CA ALA A 239 -14.23 0.61 -2.97
C ALA A 239 -15.33 1.57 -2.50
N SER A 240 -14.98 2.83 -2.24
CA SER A 240 -15.91 3.91 -1.87
C SER A 240 -16.59 4.60 -3.06
N ARG A 241 -16.35 4.17 -4.31
CA ARG A 241 -16.82 4.82 -5.55
C ARG A 241 -16.38 6.27 -5.71
N THR A 242 -15.29 6.67 -5.05
CA THR A 242 -14.75 8.01 -5.13
C THR A 242 -13.96 8.19 -6.43
N ALA A 243 -14.18 9.28 -7.16
CA ALA A 243 -13.39 9.61 -8.35
C ALA A 243 -11.92 9.88 -7.96
N ILE A 244 -10.97 9.36 -8.73
CA ILE A 244 -9.56 9.40 -8.39
C ILE A 244 -8.81 10.36 -9.30
N VAL A 245 -7.95 11.21 -8.71
CA VAL A 245 -6.85 11.90 -9.38
C VAL A 245 -5.55 11.34 -8.80
N ALA A 246 -4.72 10.73 -9.63
CA ALA A 246 -3.48 10.10 -9.19
C ALA A 246 -2.28 10.55 -10.03
N SER A 247 -1.09 10.61 -9.45
CA SER A 247 0.14 10.82 -10.20
C SER A 247 0.48 9.61 -11.08
N ASP A 248 1.15 9.83 -12.20
CA ASP A 248 1.55 8.84 -13.21
C ASP A 248 2.77 7.97 -12.79
N ILE A 249 2.92 7.73 -11.49
CA ILE A 249 4.00 6.88 -10.98
C ILE A 249 3.72 5.41 -11.25
N VAL A 250 4.78 4.64 -11.46
CA VAL A 250 4.71 3.22 -11.87
C VAL A 250 3.83 2.38 -10.94
N GLY A 251 3.91 2.60 -9.61
CA GLY A 251 3.09 1.85 -8.64
C GLY A 251 1.58 2.10 -8.79
N PHE A 252 1.17 3.31 -9.16
CA PHE A 252 -0.25 3.65 -9.34
C PHE A 252 -0.79 3.17 -10.70
N SER A 253 0.02 3.25 -11.75
CA SER A 253 -0.36 2.80 -13.09
C SER A 253 -0.63 1.29 -13.20
N GLN A 254 -0.24 0.50 -12.18
CA GLN A 254 -0.60 -0.92 -12.10
C GLN A 254 -2.03 -1.13 -11.57
N VAL A 255 -2.56 -0.15 -10.83
CA VAL A 255 -3.83 -0.26 -10.12
C VAL A 255 -4.95 0.48 -10.86
N VAL A 256 -4.67 1.67 -11.38
CA VAL A 256 -5.64 2.52 -12.08
C VAL A 256 -5.12 2.94 -13.46
N HIS A 257 -6.05 3.14 -14.41
CA HIS A 257 -5.75 3.57 -15.78
C HIS A 257 -6.40 4.90 -16.09
N GLU A 258 -5.68 5.73 -16.87
CA GLU A 258 -6.17 7.03 -17.34
C GLU A 258 -7.53 6.90 -18.04
N GLY A 259 -8.46 7.76 -17.62
CA GLY A 259 -9.80 7.86 -18.21
C GLY A 259 -10.75 6.69 -17.92
N ARG A 260 -10.29 5.62 -17.24
CA ARG A 260 -11.11 4.47 -16.84
C ARG A 260 -11.50 4.52 -15.37
N GLU A 261 -10.54 4.39 -14.46
CA GLU A 261 -10.74 4.42 -13.01
C GLU A 261 -10.26 5.73 -12.39
N ALA A 262 -9.37 6.47 -13.07
CA ALA A 262 -8.77 7.70 -12.57
C ALA A 262 -8.49 8.70 -13.69
N LEU A 263 -8.27 9.96 -13.32
CA LEU A 263 -7.48 10.90 -14.11
C LEU A 263 -6.05 10.88 -13.60
N MET A 264 -5.09 10.67 -14.49
CA MET A 264 -3.68 10.64 -14.14
C MET A 264 -3.02 12.00 -14.49
N PHE A 265 -2.17 12.48 -13.62
CA PHE A 265 -1.41 13.70 -13.87
C PHE A 265 0.09 13.45 -13.77
N LYS A 266 0.89 14.27 -14.44
CA LYS A 266 2.35 14.18 -14.40
C LYS A 266 2.86 14.44 -12.98
N SER A 267 3.54 13.45 -12.41
CA SER A 267 4.08 13.54 -11.04
C SER A 267 4.91 14.81 -10.84
N ARG A 268 4.75 15.46 -9.68
CA ARG A 268 5.40 16.72 -9.29
C ARG A 268 5.01 17.95 -10.16
N ASN A 269 3.99 17.85 -11.00
CA ASN A 269 3.52 18.95 -11.83
C ASN A 269 2.20 19.52 -11.28
N VAL A 270 2.28 20.69 -10.66
CA VAL A 270 1.13 21.38 -10.03
C VAL A 270 0.06 21.72 -11.04
N GLN A 271 0.46 22.20 -12.24
CA GLN A 271 -0.47 22.62 -13.29
C GLN A 271 -1.28 21.42 -13.82
N SER A 272 -0.61 20.30 -14.15
CA SER A 272 -1.26 19.08 -14.60
C SER A 272 -2.21 18.50 -13.53
N LEU A 273 -1.83 18.59 -12.24
CA LEU A 273 -2.71 18.22 -11.13
C LEU A 273 -3.94 19.12 -11.05
N LYS A 274 -3.75 20.45 -11.13
CA LYS A 274 -4.85 21.42 -11.14
C LYS A 274 -5.84 21.13 -12.27
N GLU A 275 -5.35 20.92 -13.50
CA GLU A 275 -6.18 20.61 -14.67
C GLU A 275 -7.04 19.34 -14.45
N SER A 276 -6.46 18.29 -13.88
CA SER A 276 -7.19 17.06 -13.54
C SER A 276 -8.26 17.28 -12.48
N LEU A 277 -7.96 18.10 -11.45
CA LEU A 277 -8.93 18.48 -10.42
C LEU A 277 -10.07 19.34 -11.00
N VAL A 278 -9.75 20.35 -11.83
CA VAL A 278 -10.74 21.21 -12.48
C VAL A 278 -11.73 20.39 -13.32
N ARG A 279 -11.23 19.41 -14.10
CA ARG A 279 -12.09 18.51 -14.87
C ARG A 279 -13.09 17.77 -13.98
N LEU A 280 -12.63 17.24 -12.84
CA LEU A 280 -13.52 16.51 -11.93
C LEU A 280 -14.44 17.42 -11.12
N VAL A 281 -14.02 18.62 -10.75
CA VAL A 281 -14.87 19.59 -10.06
C VAL A 281 -16.06 19.99 -10.94
N ASN A 282 -15.81 20.27 -12.23
CA ASN A 282 -16.82 20.71 -13.19
C ASN A 282 -17.74 19.60 -13.70
N ASP A 283 -17.27 18.34 -13.72
CA ASP A 283 -18.01 17.23 -14.36
C ASP A 283 -18.38 16.14 -13.34
N LYS A 284 -19.60 16.27 -12.78
CA LYS A 284 -20.19 15.28 -11.87
C LYS A 284 -20.42 13.94 -12.57
N ALA A 285 -20.77 13.93 -13.86
CA ALA A 285 -21.01 12.71 -14.61
C ALA A 285 -19.70 11.94 -14.81
N LEU A 286 -18.61 12.63 -15.09
CA LEU A 286 -17.26 12.06 -15.15
C LEU A 286 -16.85 11.47 -13.80
N ARG A 287 -17.07 12.19 -12.67
CA ARG A 287 -16.82 11.63 -11.33
C ARG A 287 -17.56 10.32 -11.11
N SER A 288 -18.87 10.30 -11.41
CA SER A 288 -19.71 9.10 -11.26
C SER A 288 -19.23 7.96 -12.14
N ARG A 289 -18.86 8.22 -13.39
CA ARG A 289 -18.35 7.22 -14.32
C ARG A 289 -17.04 6.58 -13.84
N LEU A 290 -16.06 7.40 -13.45
CA LEU A 290 -14.77 6.91 -12.95
C LEU A 290 -14.94 6.13 -11.63
N GLY A 291 -15.74 6.65 -10.70
CA GLY A 291 -16.04 5.98 -9.43
C GLY A 291 -16.71 4.62 -9.61
N ASN A 292 -17.70 4.51 -10.53
CA ASN A 292 -18.35 3.23 -10.84
C ASN A 292 -17.38 2.26 -11.53
N SER A 293 -16.54 2.72 -12.45
CA SER A 293 -15.50 1.90 -13.07
C SER A 293 -14.51 1.38 -12.04
N GLY A 294 -14.06 2.24 -11.12
CA GLY A 294 -13.22 1.84 -10.00
C GLY A 294 -13.89 0.80 -9.10
N ARG A 295 -15.19 1.01 -8.78
CA ARG A 295 -15.96 0.07 -7.94
C ARG A 295 -16.08 -1.32 -8.57
N THR A 296 -16.22 -1.39 -9.90
CA THR A 296 -16.22 -2.67 -10.63
C THR A 296 -14.84 -3.31 -10.59
N ARG A 297 -13.78 -2.54 -10.85
CA ARG A 297 -12.42 -3.05 -10.89
C ARG A 297 -11.93 -3.57 -9.54
N VAL A 298 -12.28 -2.91 -8.43
CA VAL A 298 -11.79 -3.28 -7.09
C VAL A 298 -12.27 -4.66 -6.63
N GLU A 299 -13.34 -5.21 -7.21
CA GLU A 299 -13.85 -6.53 -6.84
C GLU A 299 -12.81 -7.65 -6.99
N GLN A 300 -11.91 -7.57 -7.97
CA GLN A 300 -10.83 -8.54 -8.14
C GLN A 300 -9.82 -8.54 -6.99
N TYR A 301 -9.75 -7.44 -6.21
CA TYR A 301 -8.85 -7.26 -5.08
C TYR A 301 -9.50 -7.57 -3.72
N ARG A 302 -10.72 -8.13 -3.70
CA ARG A 302 -11.33 -8.57 -2.43
C ARG A 302 -10.44 -9.58 -1.74
N TRP A 303 -10.41 -9.53 -0.41
CA TRP A 303 -9.62 -10.47 0.37
C TRP A 303 -9.95 -11.93 0.08
N GLU A 304 -11.22 -12.25 -0.22
CA GLU A 304 -11.64 -13.60 -0.58
C GLU A 304 -10.93 -14.10 -1.83
N ASN A 305 -10.81 -13.25 -2.87
CA ASN A 305 -10.14 -13.58 -4.13
C ASN A 305 -8.61 -13.69 -3.94
N ILE A 306 -8.03 -12.80 -3.15
CA ILE A 306 -6.59 -12.83 -2.86
C ILE A 306 -6.23 -14.03 -1.98
N ALA A 307 -7.04 -14.35 -0.96
CA ALA A 307 -6.85 -15.53 -0.12
C ALA A 307 -6.95 -16.83 -0.94
N ALA A 308 -7.89 -16.93 -1.87
CA ALA A 308 -7.98 -18.08 -2.79
C ALA A 308 -6.69 -18.25 -3.60
N GLN A 309 -6.17 -17.17 -4.20
CA GLN A 309 -4.90 -17.22 -4.95
C GLN A 309 -3.71 -17.64 -4.08
N LEU A 310 -3.66 -17.19 -2.81
CA LEU A 310 -2.62 -17.58 -1.85
C LEU A 310 -2.74 -19.07 -1.49
N ILE A 311 -3.94 -19.55 -1.18
CA ILE A 311 -4.19 -20.96 -0.84
C ILE A 311 -3.82 -21.89 -2.01
N ASP A 312 -4.20 -21.52 -3.23
CA ASP A 312 -3.85 -22.28 -4.43
C ASP A 312 -2.33 -22.31 -4.64
N TYR A 313 -1.66 -21.19 -4.40
CA TYR A 313 -0.19 -21.16 -4.49
C TYR A 313 0.47 -22.03 -3.43
N TYR A 314 -0.03 -22.05 -2.19
CA TYR A 314 0.50 -22.95 -1.15
C TYR A 314 0.32 -24.42 -1.55
N ARG A 315 -0.83 -24.82 -2.07
CA ARG A 315 -1.09 -26.19 -2.54
C ARG A 315 -0.13 -26.62 -3.64
N ILE A 316 0.13 -25.74 -4.61
CA ILE A 316 1.11 -26.00 -5.69
C ILE A 316 2.49 -26.27 -5.11
N LEU A 317 2.93 -25.47 -4.14
CA LEU A 317 4.24 -25.63 -3.51
C LEU A 317 4.34 -26.94 -2.70
N GLN A 318 3.31 -27.29 -1.95
CA GLN A 318 3.26 -28.54 -1.16
C GLN A 318 3.31 -29.79 -2.05
N THR A 319 2.60 -29.78 -3.18
CA THR A 319 2.65 -30.89 -4.14
C THR A 319 4.01 -31.02 -4.84
N ALA A 320 4.66 -29.90 -5.14
CA ALA A 320 6.00 -29.91 -5.74
C ALA A 320 7.09 -30.44 -4.79
N ASP A 321 6.98 -30.17 -3.48
CA ASP A 321 7.91 -30.70 -2.46
C ASP A 321 7.71 -32.19 -2.25
N SER A 322 6.48 -32.69 -2.23
CA SER A 322 6.18 -34.11 -2.11
C SER A 322 6.76 -34.92 -3.27
N SER A 323 6.76 -34.39 -4.47
CA SER A 323 7.33 -35.04 -5.67
C SER A 323 8.87 -35.10 -5.64
N LYS A 324 9.53 -34.04 -5.08
CA LYS A 324 11.00 -34.07 -4.90
C LYS A 324 11.45 -35.02 -3.81
N GLY A 325 10.68 -35.19 -2.73
CA GLY A 325 10.94 -36.15 -1.68
C GLY A 325 10.92 -37.60 -2.20
N LEU A 326 9.98 -37.96 -3.08
CA LEU A 326 9.89 -39.28 -3.70
C LEU A 326 11.02 -39.53 -4.71
N ALA A 327 11.49 -38.53 -5.43
CA ALA A 327 12.59 -38.68 -6.38
C ALA A 327 13.98 -38.85 -5.72
N ASN A 328 14.14 -38.48 -4.46
CA ASN A 328 15.37 -38.64 -3.70
C ASN A 328 15.43 -39.97 -2.89
N VAL A 329 14.37 -40.78 -2.92
CA VAL A 329 14.26 -42.07 -2.23
C VAL A 329 14.37 -43.27 -3.21
N LEU A 330 14.35 -42.99 -4.53
CA LEU A 330 14.62 -43.93 -5.61
C LEU A 330 16.03 -43.75 -6.17
#